data_f6fb046eb2fe55700a056b391ba54045
#
_entry.id   f6fb046eb2fe55700a056b391ba54045
#
_cell.length_a   1.000
_cell.length_b   1.000
_cell.length_c   1.000
_cell.angle_alpha   90.00
_cell.angle_beta   90.00
_cell.angle_gamma   90.00
#
_symmetry.space_group_name_H-M   'P 1'
#
loop_
_entity.id
_entity.type
_entity.pdbx_description
1 polymer ?
#
loop_
_entity_poly.entity_id
_entity_poly.type
_entity_poly.pdbx_seq_one_letter_code
_entity_poly.pdbx_strand_id
1 'polypeptide(L)'
;MFKGTIRFIKRLFGKYEHGYEYWVNLRDIKVNPEWRRTKIGKEKFSRKMKYWYRTGKFESRIILDRNFNLIDGYSSVRIAEINGIDRVPVYFVG
;
A
#
# COMPACT_ATOMS: atom_id res chain seq x y z
N MET A 1 -18.77 8.69 5.36
CA MET A 1 -18.64 8.99 6.78
C MET A 1 -18.59 7.73 7.64
N PHE A 2 -19.57 6.85 7.53
CA PHE A 2 -19.58 5.62 8.32
C PHE A 2 -18.38 4.71 8.05
N LYS A 3 -17.94 4.62 6.80
CA LYS A 3 -16.77 3.81 6.46
C LYS A 3 -15.52 4.28 7.21
N GLY A 4 -15.31 5.57 7.31
CA GLY A 4 -14.18 6.12 8.04
C GLY A 4 -14.24 5.82 9.53
N THR A 5 -15.44 5.92 10.11
CA THR A 5 -15.66 5.64 11.52
C THR A 5 -15.41 4.16 11.83
N ILE A 6 -15.91 3.27 10.97
CA ILE A 6 -15.71 1.82 11.14
C ILE A 6 -14.23 1.48 11.05
N ARG A 7 -13.51 2.03 10.08
CA ARG A 7 -12.08 1.81 9.94
C ARG A 7 -11.30 2.29 11.16
N PHE A 8 -11.66 3.45 11.68
CA PHE A 8 -11.04 3.98 12.88
C PHE A 8 -11.23 3.04 14.07
N ILE A 9 -12.44 2.54 14.28
CA ILE A 9 -12.74 1.62 15.37
C ILE A 9 -11.94 0.33 15.23
N LYS A 10 -11.88 -0.25 14.04
CA LYS A 10 -11.10 -1.46 13.79
C LYS A 10 -9.63 -1.25 14.05
N ARG A 11 -9.09 -0.11 13.63
CA ARG A 11 -7.70 0.24 13.88
C ARG A 11 -7.43 0.40 15.38
N LEU A 12 -8.34 1.04 16.10
CA LEU A 12 -8.23 1.25 17.52
C LEU A 12 -8.15 -0.07 18.28
N PHE A 13 -8.91 -1.07 17.86
CA PHE A 13 -8.91 -2.38 18.47
C PHE A 13 -7.90 -3.34 17.84
N GLY A 14 -7.07 -2.86 16.92
CA GLY A 14 -6.05 -3.65 16.26
C GLY A 14 -6.60 -4.74 15.35
N LYS A 15 -7.84 -4.60 14.90
CA LYS A 15 -8.47 -5.62 14.06
C LYS A 15 -8.72 -5.10 12.65
N TYR A 16 -8.02 -5.69 11.69
CA TYR A 16 -8.29 -5.49 10.27
C TYR A 16 -8.77 -6.81 9.69
N GLU A 17 -9.88 -6.76 8.97
CA GLU A 17 -10.44 -7.96 8.38
C GLU A 17 -9.67 -8.36 7.13
N HIS A 18 -9.45 -9.65 6.97
CA HIS A 18 -8.82 -10.20 5.78
C HIS A 18 -9.73 -10.01 4.56
N GLY A 19 -9.15 -9.66 3.43
CA GLY A 19 -9.89 -9.53 2.17
C GLY A 19 -10.55 -8.18 1.94
N TYR A 20 -10.45 -7.25 2.88
CA TYR A 20 -11.01 -5.91 2.73
C TYR A 20 -9.93 -4.87 2.48
N GLU A 21 -10.26 -3.87 1.67
CA GLU A 21 -9.37 -2.76 1.38
C GLU A 21 -9.48 -1.70 2.47
N TYR A 22 -8.35 -1.24 2.96
CA TYR A 22 -8.26 -0.14 3.92
C TYR A 22 -7.35 0.95 3.37
N TRP A 23 -7.70 2.20 3.64
CA TRP A 23 -6.87 3.34 3.25
C TRP A 23 -6.02 3.76 4.44
N VAL A 24 -4.71 3.73 4.25
CA VAL A 24 -3.75 4.08 5.30
C VAL A 24 -2.80 5.16 4.81
N ASN A 25 -2.16 5.85 5.75
CA ASN A 25 -1.14 6.81 5.40
C ASN A 25 0.10 6.08 4.89
N LEU A 26 0.61 6.52 3.76
CA LEU A 26 1.80 5.92 3.17
C LEU A 26 2.98 5.90 4.15
N ARG A 27 3.16 6.98 4.91
CA ARG A 27 4.25 7.10 5.89
C ARG A 27 4.17 6.09 7.03
N ASP A 28 3.01 5.48 7.27
CA ASP A 28 2.85 4.50 8.32
C ASP A 28 3.29 3.09 7.88
N ILE A 29 3.50 2.90 6.58
CA ILE A 29 3.95 1.62 6.04
C ILE A 29 5.43 1.45 6.29
N LYS A 30 5.81 0.33 6.90
CA LYS A 30 7.20 0.01 7.19
C LYS A 30 7.77 -0.85 6.07
N VAL A 31 8.74 -0.32 5.37
CA VAL A 31 9.40 -1.01 4.25
C VAL A 31 10.73 -1.56 4.75
N ASN A 32 10.98 -2.86 4.49
CA ASN A 32 12.27 -3.46 4.80
C ASN A 32 13.37 -2.69 4.06
N PRO A 33 14.41 -2.23 4.76
CA PRO A 33 15.50 -1.48 4.11
C PRO A 33 16.18 -2.22 2.97
N GLU A 34 16.19 -3.54 3.00
CA GLU A 34 16.77 -4.33 1.91
C GLU A 34 16.03 -4.14 0.60
N TRP A 35 14.71 -3.94 0.65
CA TRP A 35 13.93 -3.68 -0.56
C TRP A 35 14.31 -2.36 -1.19
N ARG A 36 14.67 -1.38 -0.38
CA ARG A 36 15.09 -0.07 -0.87
C ARG A 36 16.42 -0.13 -1.63
N ARG A 37 17.23 -1.13 -1.36
CA ARG A 37 18.50 -1.37 -2.06
C ARG A 37 18.30 -2.12 -3.36
N THR A 38 17.18 -2.83 -3.50
CA THR A 38 16.86 -3.62 -4.68
C THR A 38 16.20 -2.72 -5.72
N LYS A 39 16.74 -2.74 -6.93
CA LYS A 39 16.17 -1.96 -8.03
C LYS A 39 15.00 -2.73 -8.64
N ILE A 40 13.88 -2.05 -8.81
CA ILE A 40 12.77 -2.58 -9.59
C ILE A 40 13.19 -2.51 -11.06
N GLY A 41 12.94 -3.57 -11.83
CA GLY A 41 13.26 -3.58 -13.25
C GLY A 41 12.58 -2.42 -13.97
N LYS A 42 13.33 -1.70 -14.81
CA LYS A 42 12.84 -0.49 -15.47
C LYS A 42 11.56 -0.72 -16.27
N GLU A 43 11.53 -1.79 -17.07
CA GLU A 43 10.36 -2.07 -17.92
C GLU A 43 9.14 -2.39 -17.09
N LYS A 44 9.31 -3.22 -16.08
CA LYS A 44 8.23 -3.60 -15.16
C LYS A 44 7.70 -2.39 -14.41
N PHE A 45 8.60 -1.56 -13.90
CA PHE A 45 8.22 -0.37 -13.14
C PHE A 45 7.51 0.64 -14.04
N SER A 46 8.04 0.88 -15.24
CA SER A 46 7.44 1.79 -16.21
C SER A 46 6.03 1.35 -16.60
N ARG A 47 5.83 0.04 -16.82
CA ARG A 47 4.53 -0.50 -17.14
C ARG A 47 3.53 -0.25 -16.02
N LYS A 48 3.93 -0.50 -14.78
CA LYS A 48 3.07 -0.29 -13.61
C LYS A 48 2.77 1.18 -13.36
N MET A 49 3.74 2.05 -13.62
CA MET A 49 3.55 3.49 -13.52
C MET A 49 2.53 3.97 -14.56
N LYS A 50 2.63 3.51 -15.80
CA LYS A 50 1.69 3.84 -16.86
C LYS A 50 0.29 3.35 -16.54
N TYR A 51 0.19 2.15 -15.96
CA TYR A 51 -1.09 1.62 -15.51
C TYR A 51 -1.74 2.54 -14.48
N TRP A 52 -0.95 3.00 -13.51
CA TRP A 52 -1.44 3.92 -12.49
C TRP A 52 -1.89 5.27 -13.12
N TYR A 53 -1.11 5.83 -14.03
CA TYR A 53 -1.50 7.07 -14.71
C TYR A 53 -2.79 6.92 -15.49
N ARG A 54 -2.99 5.76 -16.10
CA ARG A 54 -4.18 5.52 -16.92
C ARG A 54 -5.43 5.23 -16.11
N THR A 55 -5.31 4.50 -15.01
CA THR A 55 -6.45 3.97 -14.27
C THR A 55 -6.67 4.63 -12.93
N GLY A 56 -5.67 5.29 -12.38
CA GLY A 56 -5.70 5.80 -11.01
C GLY A 56 -5.60 4.71 -9.95
N LYS A 57 -5.30 3.49 -10.36
CA LYS A 57 -5.19 2.33 -9.46
C LYS A 57 -3.81 1.70 -9.57
N PHE A 58 -3.40 1.03 -8.48
CA PHE A 58 -2.15 0.28 -8.49
C PHE A 58 -2.38 -1.11 -9.08
N GLU A 59 -1.51 -1.52 -10.00
CA GLU A 59 -1.57 -2.87 -10.57
C GLU A 59 -1.28 -3.92 -9.51
N SER A 60 -0.30 -3.67 -8.65
CA SER A 60 0.04 -4.59 -7.57
C SER A 60 -0.59 -4.13 -6.27
N ARG A 61 -1.27 -5.03 -5.59
CA ARG A 61 -1.86 -4.73 -4.28
C ARG A 61 -0.77 -4.51 -3.25
N ILE A 62 -1.00 -3.54 -2.38
CA ILE A 62 -0.13 -3.31 -1.23
C ILE A 62 -0.66 -4.19 -0.10
N ILE A 63 0.16 -5.12 0.35
CA ILE A 63 -0.22 -6.08 1.40
C ILE A 63 0.66 -5.84 2.61
N LEU A 64 0.03 -5.66 3.76
CA LEU A 64 0.70 -5.39 5.02
C LEU A 64 0.40 -6.50 6.02
N ASP A 65 1.32 -6.73 6.97
CA ASP A 65 0.99 -7.50 8.16
C ASP A 65 0.30 -6.60 9.18
N ARG A 66 -0.09 -7.16 10.32
CA ARG A 66 -0.82 -6.41 11.35
C ARG A 66 0.00 -5.31 12.02
N ASN A 67 1.30 -5.32 11.83
CA ASN A 67 2.21 -4.29 12.35
C ASN A 67 2.60 -3.27 11.29
N PHE A 68 1.90 -3.25 10.16
CA PHE A 68 2.15 -2.34 9.03
C PHE A 68 3.47 -2.59 8.33
N ASN A 69 4.04 -3.78 8.48
CA ASN A 69 5.19 -4.16 7.68
C ASN A 69 4.73 -4.54 6.27
N LEU A 70 5.38 -3.99 5.28
CA LEU A 70 5.07 -4.29 3.88
C LEU A 70 5.46 -5.73 3.55
N ILE A 71 4.48 -6.51 3.11
CA ILE A 71 4.66 -7.91 2.70
C ILE A 71 4.79 -8.02 1.20
N ASP A 72 3.99 -7.24 0.45
CA ASP A 72 3.99 -7.27 -1.01
C ASP A 72 3.53 -5.92 -1.54
N GLY A 73 3.83 -5.63 -2.81
CA GLY A 73 3.40 -4.40 -3.44
C GLY A 73 4.39 -3.25 -3.34
N TYR A 74 5.67 -3.54 -3.21
CA TYR A 74 6.70 -2.50 -3.11
C TYR A 74 6.68 -1.53 -4.30
N SER A 75 6.45 -2.02 -5.51
CA SER A 75 6.37 -1.16 -6.69
C SER A 75 5.26 -0.11 -6.55
N SER A 76 4.13 -0.49 -6.00
CA SER A 76 3.02 0.44 -5.77
C SER A 76 3.37 1.48 -4.72
N VAL A 77 4.06 1.08 -3.65
CA VAL A 77 4.56 2.03 -2.64
C VAL A 77 5.51 3.04 -3.28
N ARG A 78 6.42 2.58 -4.14
CA ARG A 78 7.35 3.48 -4.84
C ARG A 78 6.64 4.44 -5.78
N ILE A 79 5.63 3.95 -6.49
CA ILE A 79 4.81 4.82 -7.37
C ILE A 79 4.13 5.91 -6.54
N ALA A 80 3.56 5.53 -5.39
CA ALA A 80 2.92 6.48 -4.50
C ALA A 80 3.91 7.52 -3.97
N GLU A 81 5.09 7.09 -3.57
CA GLU A 81 6.13 8.00 -3.07
C GLU A 81 6.56 9.00 -4.14
N ILE A 82 6.81 8.51 -5.35
CA ILE A 82 7.27 9.35 -6.47
C ILE A 82 6.22 10.40 -6.84
N ASN A 83 4.95 10.05 -6.72
CA ASN A 83 3.85 10.94 -7.12
C ASN A 83 3.26 11.75 -5.97
N GLY A 84 3.87 11.69 -4.79
CA GLY A 84 3.43 12.49 -3.65
C GLY A 84 2.06 12.10 -3.11
N ILE A 85 1.71 10.82 -3.22
CA ILE A 85 0.43 10.31 -2.73
C ILE A 85 0.57 10.03 -1.23
N ASP A 86 -0.31 10.61 -0.42
CA ASP A 86 -0.26 10.49 1.03
C ASP A 86 -0.97 9.25 1.57
N ARG A 87 -2.01 8.80 0.89
CA ARG A 87 -2.83 7.69 1.35
C ARG A 87 -2.98 6.66 0.25
N VAL A 88 -2.90 5.40 0.63
CA VAL A 88 -2.95 4.28 -0.32
C VAL A 88 -3.88 3.20 0.17
N PRO A 89 -4.51 2.46 -0.77
CA PRO A 89 -5.31 1.30 -0.40
C PRO A 89 -4.41 0.10 -0.11
N VAL A 90 -4.71 -0.60 0.97
CA VAL A 90 -3.92 -1.77 1.40
C VAL A 90 -4.84 -2.90 1.83
N TYR A 91 -4.27 -4.11 1.86
CA TYR A 91 -4.91 -5.30 2.40
C TYR A 91 -4.03 -5.85 3.52
N PHE A 92 -4.65 -6.40 4.54
CA PHE A 92 -3.93 -6.97 5.69
C PHE A 92 -3.95 -8.48 5.66
N VAL A 93 -2.84 -9.11 6.08
CA VAL A 93 -2.70 -10.56 6.23
C VAL A 93 -2.17 -10.88 7.63
N GLY A 94 -2.39 -12.12 8.03
CA GLY A 94 -1.91 -12.62 9.34
C GLY A 94 -2.95 -12.62 10.47
#